data_86a279e9e52aba3c5d4792cf1763f7b5
#
_entry.id   86a279e9e52aba3c5d4792cf1763f7b5
#
_cell.length_a   1.000
_cell.length_b   1.000
_cell.length_c   1.000
_cell.angle_alpha   90.00
_cell.angle_beta   90.00
_cell.angle_gamma   90.00
#
_symmetry.space_group_name_H-M   'P 1'
#
loop_
_entity.id
_entity.type
_entity.pdbx_description
1 polymer ?
#
loop_
_entity_poly.entity_id
_entity_poly.type
_entity_poly.pdbx_seq_one_letter_code
_entity_poly.pdbx_strand_id
1 'polypeptide(L)'
;TNSKIAQLVANEDTITRKPEKSTVPNLYYINGTNEMLDPNATKRDGDYVWSEQATGVGHYAKYADQRVAESDTQNLLIQLAMENSARTGKPIDKRAIDNVAQEIQQDVDTSAARRVYDTPSKGVLWGWEVPAYVWTKAIATGTFLMMAVWHYFNGGLDASSEMAGLIITLIFMGLTGALLVKDINRPDRFLYVLLRPQWKSWLVRGAYIITVFGGLVSLKLLDNYLQLGFDWLWIPGIVFAGLGAVYTAFLFNQARARDLWQTPIQSAIHMLVHAVMAGSVVMMIVAPDSSQWMVNILFWGIVANMIIIAKEILLPHDTPDTKKAIELMTKGYYSKYFWVGIVMGSLLPIAILNTVPGLSIIAGGLALVGIYLTEFVRIRVPQMIPLS
;
A
#
# COMPACT_ATOMS: atom_id res chain seq x y z
N THR A 1 20.80 35.15 7.97
CA THR A 1 20.49 35.02 9.41
C THR A 1 20.30 33.57 9.79
N ASN A 2 19.56 32.80 9.00
CA ASN A 2 19.29 31.36 9.24
C ASN A 2 20.58 30.51 9.16
N SER A 3 21.50 30.85 8.25
CA SER A 3 22.78 30.14 8.13
C SER A 3 23.68 30.35 9.36
N LYS A 4 23.58 31.50 10.01
CA LYS A 4 24.32 31.76 11.26
C LYS A 4 23.73 31.05 12.47
N ILE A 5 22.42 30.88 12.49
CA ILE A 5 21.73 30.11 13.55
C ILE A 5 22.02 28.62 13.35
N ALA A 6 21.97 28.12 12.14
CA ALA A 6 22.36 26.74 11.80
C ALA A 6 23.83 26.48 12.15
N GLN A 7 24.73 27.43 11.92
CA GLN A 7 26.15 27.36 12.30
C GLN A 7 26.39 27.40 13.80
N LEU A 8 25.51 28.03 14.57
CA LEU A 8 25.62 28.14 16.03
C LEU A 8 25.03 26.94 16.78
N VAL A 9 23.97 26.35 16.22
CA VAL A 9 23.37 25.11 16.75
C VAL A 9 24.20 23.90 16.36
N ALA A 10 24.92 24.01 15.28
CA ALA A 10 25.81 22.99 14.78
C ALA A 10 27.23 23.32 15.25
N ASN A 11 27.74 22.55 16.16
CA ASN A 11 29.17 22.39 16.19
C ASN A 11 29.55 21.95 14.79
N GLU A 12 30.17 22.83 13.98
CA GLU A 12 30.43 22.62 12.55
C GLU A 12 30.97 21.21 12.22
N ASP A 13 31.80 20.68 13.13
CA ASP A 13 32.39 19.36 13.01
C ASP A 13 31.40 18.19 13.17
N THR A 14 30.29 18.37 13.88
CA THR A 14 29.34 17.29 14.12
C THR A 14 28.23 17.18 13.06
N ILE A 15 27.88 18.30 12.43
CA ILE A 15 26.79 18.33 11.44
C ILE A 15 27.32 18.22 10.02
N THR A 16 28.52 18.70 9.75
CA THR A 16 29.14 18.63 8.44
C THR A 16 29.86 17.30 8.16
N ARG A 17 30.14 16.52 9.19
CA ARG A 17 30.72 15.20 9.00
C ARG A 17 29.68 14.18 8.58
N LYS A 18 29.96 13.51 7.47
CA LYS A 18 29.28 12.28 7.10
C LYS A 18 29.48 11.26 8.22
N PRO A 19 28.43 10.79 8.90
CA PRO A 19 28.60 9.76 9.90
C PRO A 19 29.12 8.47 9.23
N GLU A 20 30.17 7.90 9.78
CA GLU A 20 30.79 6.69 9.25
C GLU A 20 29.89 5.47 9.30
N LYS A 21 28.99 5.44 10.27
CA LYS A 21 27.96 4.40 10.41
C LYS A 21 26.67 5.04 10.87
N SER A 22 25.64 4.94 10.05
CA SER A 22 24.31 5.30 10.48
C SER A 22 23.33 4.24 10.10
N THR A 23 22.51 3.90 11.06
CA THR A 23 21.39 2.98 10.91
C THR A 23 20.13 3.69 10.40
N VAL A 24 20.18 5.01 10.24
CA VAL A 24 19.02 5.84 9.86
C VAL A 24 19.39 6.71 8.66
N PRO A 25 19.21 6.21 7.44
CA PRO A 25 19.58 6.91 6.20
C PRO A 25 19.00 8.32 6.08
N ASN A 26 17.89 8.57 6.75
CA ASN A 26 17.10 9.79 6.65
C ASN A 26 17.70 11.00 7.40
N LEU A 27 18.68 10.77 8.25
CA LEU A 27 19.35 11.82 9.00
C LEU A 27 20.50 12.48 8.26
N TYR A 28 20.74 12.06 7.03
CA TYR A 28 21.91 12.49 6.26
C TYR A 28 21.70 13.69 5.36
N TYR A 29 20.57 14.28 5.42
CA TYR A 29 20.34 15.49 4.67
C TYR A 29 20.87 16.67 5.46
N ILE A 30 22.13 16.98 5.27
CA ILE A 30 22.84 18.00 6.02
C ILE A 30 23.09 19.18 5.10
N ASN A 31 23.08 20.37 5.66
CA ASN A 31 23.54 21.63 5.05
C ASN A 31 22.67 22.22 3.95
N GLY A 32 21.43 21.78 3.77
CA GLY A 32 20.61 22.31 2.67
C GLY A 32 21.23 22.07 1.30
N THR A 33 22.24 21.22 1.20
CA THR A 33 22.71 20.71 -0.06
C THR A 33 21.79 19.60 -0.49
N ASN A 34 21.56 19.49 -1.77
CA ASN A 34 20.69 18.46 -2.33
C ASN A 34 21.34 17.08 -2.35
N GLU A 35 22.49 16.94 -1.77
CA GLU A 35 23.22 15.69 -1.70
C GLU A 35 22.82 14.91 -0.46
N MET A 36 22.22 13.76 -0.68
CA MET A 36 22.11 12.79 0.38
C MET A 36 23.48 12.27 0.75
N LEU A 37 23.79 12.24 2.04
CA LEU A 37 25.07 11.74 2.53
C LEU A 37 25.24 10.24 2.30
N ASP A 38 24.17 9.50 2.15
CA ASP A 38 24.21 8.13 1.67
C ASP A 38 23.45 8.01 0.35
N PRO A 39 24.13 8.21 -0.79
CA PRO A 39 23.50 8.06 -2.10
C PRO A 39 23.00 6.62 -2.38
N ASN A 40 23.41 5.65 -1.57
CA ASN A 40 22.92 4.28 -1.68
C ASN A 40 21.62 4.07 -0.91
N ALA A 41 21.31 4.89 0.08
CA ALA A 41 20.05 4.80 0.81
C ALA A 41 18.83 5.01 -0.09
N THR A 42 18.95 5.85 -1.12
CA THR A 42 17.92 6.04 -2.16
C THR A 42 17.98 5.02 -3.27
N LYS A 43 19.17 4.48 -3.55
CA LYS A 43 19.38 3.49 -4.60
C LYS A 43 19.03 2.08 -4.16
N ARG A 44 19.08 1.82 -2.85
CA ARG A 44 18.99 0.48 -2.28
C ARG A 44 17.70 -0.24 -2.64
N ASP A 45 16.59 0.50 -2.69
CA ASP A 45 15.28 -0.04 -3.03
C ASP A 45 14.65 0.65 -4.25
N GLY A 46 15.29 1.68 -4.81
CA GLY A 46 14.74 2.50 -5.90
C GLY A 46 13.44 3.22 -5.53
N ASP A 47 13.03 3.10 -4.28
CA ASP A 47 11.70 3.39 -3.80
C ASP A 47 11.66 4.47 -2.73
N TYR A 48 12.82 4.89 -2.26
CA TYR A 48 12.88 5.95 -1.26
C TYR A 48 12.58 7.29 -1.88
N VAL A 49 11.50 7.86 -1.42
CA VAL A 49 10.99 9.16 -1.85
C VAL A 49 11.73 10.32 -1.14
N TRP A 50 12.87 10.07 -0.59
CA TRP A 50 13.80 11.08 -0.08
C TRP A 50 14.55 11.80 -1.18
N SER A 51 14.17 11.53 -2.43
CA SER A 51 14.63 12.27 -3.58
C SER A 51 14.03 13.67 -3.57
N GLU A 52 14.68 14.59 -4.25
CA GLU A 52 14.20 15.96 -4.52
C GLU A 52 12.74 16.03 -4.96
N GLN A 53 12.27 15.01 -5.67
CA GLN A 53 10.90 14.94 -6.19
C GLN A 53 9.84 14.82 -5.09
N ALA A 54 10.18 14.23 -3.95
CA ALA A 54 9.23 14.03 -2.86
C ALA A 54 9.27 15.12 -1.81
N THR A 55 10.45 15.64 -1.54
CA THR A 55 10.67 16.58 -0.44
C THR A 55 11.15 17.94 -0.91
N GLY A 56 11.64 18.04 -2.15
CA GLY A 56 12.23 19.25 -2.70
C GLY A 56 13.59 19.57 -2.10
N VAL A 57 14.36 20.30 -2.90
CA VAL A 57 15.66 20.83 -2.51
C VAL A 57 15.52 21.76 -1.32
N GLY A 58 16.31 21.58 -0.33
CA GLY A 58 16.28 22.45 0.87
C GLY A 58 15.09 22.20 1.79
N HIS A 59 14.28 21.20 1.52
CA HIS A 59 13.13 20.88 2.35
C HIS A 59 13.57 20.50 3.77
N TYR A 60 14.64 19.77 3.89
CA TYR A 60 15.24 19.46 5.19
C TYR A 60 15.86 20.67 5.88
N ALA A 61 16.52 21.53 5.15
CA ALA A 61 17.02 22.78 5.67
C ALA A 61 15.86 23.65 6.19
N LYS A 62 14.75 23.71 5.45
CA LYS A 62 13.54 24.42 5.88
C LYS A 62 12.96 23.82 7.15
N TYR A 63 12.89 22.51 7.27
CA TYR A 63 12.41 21.86 8.50
C TYR A 63 13.36 22.01 9.67
N ALA A 64 14.67 21.93 9.44
CA ALA A 64 15.65 22.19 10.50
C ALA A 64 15.55 23.62 11.01
N ASP A 65 15.43 24.59 10.10
CA ASP A 65 15.25 26.00 10.45
C ASP A 65 13.96 26.24 11.22
N GLN A 66 12.88 25.58 10.83
CA GLN A 66 11.61 25.66 11.53
C GLN A 66 11.68 25.09 12.93
N ARG A 67 12.36 23.97 13.14
CA ARG A 67 12.54 23.38 14.46
C ARG A 67 13.32 24.27 15.40
N VAL A 68 14.37 24.89 14.89
CA VAL A 68 15.12 25.88 15.65
C VAL A 68 14.23 27.07 16.00
N ALA A 69 13.35 27.47 15.08
CA ALA A 69 12.37 28.52 15.31
C ALA A 69 11.31 28.14 16.34
N GLU A 70 10.81 26.91 16.30
CA GLU A 70 9.78 26.41 17.24
C GLU A 70 10.34 26.16 18.65
N SER A 71 11.58 25.67 18.77
CA SER A 71 12.07 25.16 20.05
C SER A 71 12.53 26.23 21.01
N ASP A 72 13.08 27.38 20.58
CA ASP A 72 13.53 28.45 21.46
C ASP A 72 14.11 29.67 20.72
N THR A 73 13.50 30.08 19.61
CA THR A 73 14.04 31.18 18.77
C THR A 73 14.27 32.45 19.54
N GLN A 74 13.38 32.78 20.49
CA GLN A 74 13.55 33.98 21.31
C GLN A 74 14.76 33.87 22.25
N ASN A 75 14.94 32.73 22.92
CA ASN A 75 16.09 32.55 23.83
C ASN A 75 17.39 32.50 23.06
N LEU A 76 17.41 31.87 21.89
CA LEU A 76 18.61 31.82 21.05
C LEU A 76 18.98 33.21 20.51
N LEU A 77 17.98 33.98 20.04
CA LEU A 77 18.21 35.36 19.58
C LEU A 77 18.65 36.29 20.71
N ILE A 78 18.11 36.09 21.91
CA ILE A 78 18.55 36.84 23.12
C ILE A 78 20.00 36.48 23.48
N GLN A 79 20.36 35.20 23.44
CA GLN A 79 21.77 34.79 23.69
C GLN A 79 22.72 35.37 22.66
N LEU A 80 22.35 35.32 21.37
CA LEU A 80 23.14 35.93 20.29
C LEU A 80 23.27 37.44 20.42
N ALA A 81 22.19 38.11 20.85
CA ALA A 81 22.21 39.53 21.10
C ALA A 81 23.09 39.90 22.30
N MET A 82 23.06 39.08 23.38
CA MET A 82 23.92 39.23 24.54
C MET A 82 25.40 39.05 24.17
N GLU A 83 25.71 38.01 23.40
CA GLU A 83 27.06 37.72 22.94
C GLU A 83 27.60 38.80 22.02
N ASN A 84 26.76 39.29 21.10
CA ASN A 84 27.11 40.39 20.22
C ASN A 84 27.27 41.74 20.97
N SER A 85 26.41 41.97 21.97
CA SER A 85 26.53 43.14 22.87
C SER A 85 27.83 43.10 23.68
N ALA A 86 28.17 41.94 24.25
CA ALA A 86 29.42 41.76 24.98
C ALA A 86 30.65 41.99 24.09
N ARG A 87 30.59 41.58 22.83
CA ARG A 87 31.69 41.72 21.87
C ARG A 87 31.82 43.11 21.27
N THR A 88 30.72 43.83 21.10
CA THR A 88 30.68 45.11 20.39
C THR A 88 30.47 46.32 21.30
N GLY A 89 30.12 46.09 22.59
CA GLY A 89 29.78 47.13 23.55
C GLY A 89 28.49 47.89 23.26
N LYS A 90 27.68 47.41 22.28
CA LYS A 90 26.41 48.04 21.93
C LYS A 90 25.25 47.47 22.75
N PRO A 91 24.27 48.30 23.19
CA PRO A 91 23.14 47.83 23.94
C PRO A 91 22.26 46.87 23.10
N ILE A 92 21.59 45.95 23.75
CA ILE A 92 20.69 44.98 23.12
C ILE A 92 19.44 45.72 22.67
N ASP A 93 19.13 45.64 21.36
CA ASP A 93 17.88 46.15 20.82
C ASP A 93 16.80 45.02 20.79
N LYS A 94 15.90 45.06 21.79
CA LYS A 94 14.81 44.12 21.92
C LYS A 94 13.87 44.14 20.72
N ARG A 95 13.60 45.31 20.12
CA ARG A 95 12.72 45.44 18.93
C ARG A 95 13.31 44.77 17.71
N ALA A 96 14.64 44.85 17.55
CA ALA A 96 15.30 44.14 16.45
C ALA A 96 15.22 42.61 16.62
N ILE A 97 15.28 42.10 17.84
CA ILE A 97 15.12 40.69 18.17
C ILE A 97 13.69 40.21 17.83
N ASP A 98 12.69 40.98 18.29
CA ASP A 98 11.29 40.64 18.06
C ASP A 98 10.92 40.70 16.55
N ASN A 99 11.45 41.67 15.81
CA ASN A 99 11.24 41.75 14.36
C ASN A 99 11.87 40.58 13.63
N VAL A 100 13.11 40.20 13.98
CA VAL A 100 13.77 39.04 13.40
C VAL A 100 13.04 37.72 13.76
N ALA A 101 12.53 37.60 14.97
CA ALA A 101 11.74 36.45 15.39
C ALA A 101 10.43 36.36 14.60
N GLN A 102 9.74 37.48 14.36
CA GLN A 102 8.54 37.53 13.56
C GLN A 102 8.80 37.24 12.07
N GLU A 103 9.91 37.76 11.52
CA GLU A 103 10.34 37.49 10.14
C GLU A 103 10.64 35.99 9.94
N ILE A 104 11.34 35.37 10.90
CA ILE A 104 11.60 33.93 10.88
C ILE A 104 10.29 33.14 10.94
N GLN A 105 9.35 33.55 11.79
CA GLN A 105 8.05 32.89 11.93
C GLN A 105 7.16 33.04 10.70
N GLN A 106 7.22 34.18 10.00
CA GLN A 106 6.45 34.40 8.77
C GLN A 106 6.99 33.64 7.56
N ASP A 107 8.32 33.43 7.49
CA ASP A 107 8.96 32.69 6.41
C ASP A 107 8.79 31.16 6.53
N VAL A 108 8.33 30.68 7.67
CA VAL A 108 8.15 29.25 7.93
C VAL A 108 6.71 28.85 7.63
N ASP A 109 6.50 28.17 6.50
CA ASP A 109 5.20 27.54 6.20
C ASP A 109 4.98 26.33 7.11
N THR A 110 4.37 26.58 8.26
CA THR A 110 4.07 25.55 9.26
C THR A 110 3.09 24.49 8.78
N SER A 111 2.26 24.81 7.76
CA SER A 111 1.28 23.88 7.21
C SER A 111 1.92 22.71 6.45
N ALA A 112 3.11 22.91 5.90
CA ALA A 112 3.90 21.90 5.20
C ALA A 112 5.01 21.28 6.04
N ALA A 113 5.17 21.76 7.27
CA ALA A 113 6.30 21.39 8.12
C ALA A 113 6.15 19.96 8.67
N ARG A 114 7.20 19.18 8.53
CA ARG A 114 7.33 17.85 9.13
C ARG A 114 8.56 17.80 10.00
N ARG A 115 8.45 17.09 11.10
CA ARG A 115 9.59 16.86 11.98
C ARG A 115 10.58 15.92 11.30
N VAL A 116 11.71 16.44 10.88
CA VAL A 116 12.74 15.67 10.17
C VAL A 116 13.29 14.51 11.00
N TYR A 117 13.46 14.72 12.29
CA TYR A 117 13.98 13.69 13.21
C TYR A 117 12.92 12.70 13.69
N ASP A 118 11.63 13.06 13.58
CA ASP A 118 10.51 12.21 13.94
C ASP A 118 9.88 11.51 12.71
N THR A 119 10.45 11.71 11.54
CA THR A 119 9.99 11.08 10.31
C THR A 119 10.91 9.93 9.88
N PRO A 120 11.04 8.88 10.71
CA PRO A 120 11.78 7.70 10.27
C PRO A 120 11.11 7.14 9.04
N SER A 121 11.89 6.58 8.13
CA SER A 121 11.31 5.85 7.02
C SER A 121 10.48 4.69 7.57
N LYS A 122 9.37 4.39 6.91
CA LYS A 122 8.58 3.19 7.22
C LYS A 122 9.38 1.92 6.92
N GLY A 123 10.47 2.03 6.16
CA GLY A 123 11.18 0.91 5.57
C GLY A 123 10.33 0.23 4.50
N VAL A 124 10.88 -0.76 3.86
CA VAL A 124 10.12 -1.65 2.97
C VAL A 124 9.51 -2.75 3.82
N LEU A 125 8.26 -2.52 4.27
CA LEU A 125 7.51 -3.49 5.08
C LEU A 125 7.05 -4.66 4.22
N TRP A 126 6.68 -4.39 2.96
CA TRP A 126 6.06 -5.32 2.04
C TRP A 126 6.78 -5.32 0.70
N GLY A 127 7.35 -6.46 0.35
CA GLY A 127 7.97 -6.72 -0.94
C GLY A 127 6.95 -7.00 -2.05
N TRP A 128 7.42 -7.55 -3.16
CA TRP A 128 6.58 -8.00 -4.28
C TRP A 128 5.70 -9.21 -3.93
N GLU A 129 6.06 -9.92 -2.87
CA GLU A 129 5.33 -11.08 -2.36
C GLU A 129 3.92 -10.69 -1.91
N VAL A 130 3.78 -9.50 -1.31
CA VAL A 130 2.50 -9.04 -0.76
C VAL A 130 1.45 -8.77 -1.85
N PRO A 131 1.68 -7.96 -2.89
CA PRO A 131 0.72 -7.85 -3.99
C PRO A 131 0.50 -9.19 -4.70
N ALA A 132 1.51 -10.06 -4.78
CA ALA A 132 1.36 -11.37 -5.38
C ALA A 132 0.40 -12.27 -4.58
N TYR A 133 0.50 -12.31 -3.24
CA TYR A 133 -0.45 -13.10 -2.46
C TYR A 133 -1.85 -12.50 -2.42
N VAL A 134 -1.99 -11.17 -2.47
CA VAL A 134 -3.32 -10.53 -2.60
C VAL A 134 -3.97 -10.93 -3.92
N TRP A 135 -3.21 -10.93 -5.00
CA TRP A 135 -3.65 -11.34 -6.32
C TRP A 135 -4.01 -12.83 -6.40
N THR A 136 -3.15 -13.73 -5.93
CA THR A 136 -3.43 -15.19 -5.93
C THR A 136 -4.62 -15.52 -5.05
N LYS A 137 -4.76 -14.84 -3.92
CA LYS A 137 -5.90 -14.94 -3.03
C LYS A 137 -7.21 -14.51 -3.71
N ALA A 138 -7.18 -13.39 -4.47
CA ALA A 138 -8.35 -12.93 -5.21
C ALA A 138 -8.80 -13.97 -6.25
N ILE A 139 -7.87 -14.62 -6.94
CA ILE A 139 -8.17 -15.72 -7.87
C ILE A 139 -8.81 -16.89 -7.12
N ALA A 140 -8.19 -17.35 -6.01
CA ALA A 140 -8.70 -18.49 -5.26
C ALA A 140 -10.10 -18.24 -4.69
N THR A 141 -10.27 -17.17 -3.93
CA THR A 141 -11.54 -16.83 -3.30
C THR A 141 -12.62 -16.49 -4.32
N GLY A 142 -12.25 -15.78 -5.38
CA GLY A 142 -13.15 -15.40 -6.45
C GLY A 142 -13.64 -16.59 -7.26
N THR A 143 -12.78 -17.56 -7.59
CA THR A 143 -13.16 -18.77 -8.29
C THR A 143 -14.24 -19.53 -7.51
N PHE A 144 -14.02 -19.75 -6.21
CA PHE A 144 -15.02 -20.43 -5.38
C PHE A 144 -16.33 -19.64 -5.29
N LEU A 145 -16.26 -18.31 -5.11
CA LEU A 145 -17.46 -17.46 -5.07
C LEU A 145 -18.26 -17.53 -6.38
N MET A 146 -17.58 -17.49 -7.53
CA MET A 146 -18.26 -17.52 -8.81
C MET A 146 -18.84 -18.91 -9.13
N MET A 147 -18.18 -19.99 -8.73
CA MET A 147 -18.76 -21.34 -8.77
C MET A 147 -20.01 -21.43 -7.92
N ALA A 148 -19.96 -20.91 -6.68
CA ALA A 148 -21.10 -20.93 -5.79
C ALA A 148 -22.28 -20.10 -6.33
N VAL A 149 -22.00 -18.90 -6.88
CA VAL A 149 -23.02 -18.08 -7.55
C VAL A 149 -23.64 -18.84 -8.71
N TRP A 150 -22.83 -19.48 -9.56
CA TRP A 150 -23.36 -20.30 -10.64
C TRP A 150 -24.21 -21.47 -10.13
N HIS A 151 -23.75 -22.16 -9.09
CA HIS A 151 -24.46 -23.27 -8.45
C HIS A 151 -25.89 -22.88 -8.05
N TYR A 152 -26.05 -21.75 -7.35
CA TYR A 152 -27.35 -21.33 -6.84
C TYR A 152 -28.28 -20.72 -7.91
N PHE A 153 -27.74 -20.07 -8.93
CA PHE A 153 -28.56 -19.38 -9.94
C PHE A 153 -28.82 -20.20 -11.22
N ASN A 154 -27.98 -21.21 -11.50
CA ASN A 154 -28.04 -21.97 -12.74
C ASN A 154 -28.09 -23.49 -12.54
N GLY A 155 -28.26 -23.94 -11.30
CA GLY A 155 -28.43 -25.38 -11.00
C GLY A 155 -27.12 -26.17 -10.89
N GLY A 156 -25.98 -25.50 -10.78
CA GLY A 156 -24.68 -26.13 -10.59
C GLY A 156 -23.83 -26.26 -11.85
N LEU A 157 -22.65 -26.79 -11.67
CA LEU A 157 -21.70 -27.13 -12.73
C LEU A 157 -21.71 -28.64 -12.96
N ASP A 158 -21.28 -29.07 -14.12
CA ASP A 158 -20.90 -30.46 -14.32
C ASP A 158 -19.71 -30.82 -13.39
N ALA A 159 -19.62 -32.09 -12.99
CA ALA A 159 -18.64 -32.56 -12.02
C ALA A 159 -17.19 -32.26 -12.43
N SER A 160 -16.89 -32.29 -13.75
CA SER A 160 -15.53 -31.99 -14.25
C SER A 160 -15.18 -30.53 -14.13
N SER A 161 -16.09 -29.61 -14.47
CA SER A 161 -15.91 -28.17 -14.36
C SER A 161 -15.84 -27.74 -12.87
N GLU A 162 -16.68 -28.31 -12.02
CA GLU A 162 -16.62 -28.07 -10.57
C GLU A 162 -15.28 -28.54 -9.99
N MET A 163 -14.83 -29.76 -10.34
CA MET A 163 -13.54 -30.29 -9.92
C MET A 163 -12.39 -29.40 -10.37
N ALA A 164 -12.36 -28.97 -11.63
CA ALA A 164 -11.31 -28.08 -12.15
C ALA A 164 -11.27 -26.75 -11.39
N GLY A 165 -12.41 -26.13 -11.14
CA GLY A 165 -12.50 -24.90 -10.36
C GLY A 165 -12.02 -25.06 -8.92
N LEU A 166 -12.37 -26.17 -8.25
CA LEU A 166 -11.92 -26.49 -6.89
C LEU A 166 -10.41 -26.73 -6.84
N ILE A 167 -9.83 -27.43 -7.81
CA ILE A 167 -8.39 -27.65 -7.92
C ILE A 167 -7.66 -26.31 -8.12
N ILE A 168 -8.12 -25.45 -9.03
CA ILE A 168 -7.55 -24.13 -9.24
C ILE A 168 -7.62 -23.30 -7.95
N THR A 169 -8.76 -23.33 -7.26
CA THR A 169 -8.92 -22.67 -5.96
C THR A 169 -7.84 -23.13 -4.97
N LEU A 170 -7.61 -24.44 -4.83
CA LEU A 170 -6.60 -25.00 -3.92
C LEU A 170 -5.17 -24.65 -4.35
N ILE A 171 -4.86 -24.68 -5.64
CA ILE A 171 -3.53 -24.28 -6.15
C ILE A 171 -3.24 -22.83 -5.79
N PHE A 172 -4.14 -21.90 -6.12
CA PHE A 172 -3.96 -20.50 -5.83
C PHE A 172 -4.01 -20.17 -4.34
N MET A 173 -4.76 -20.94 -3.56
CA MET A 173 -4.73 -20.85 -2.09
C MET A 173 -3.38 -21.32 -1.53
N GLY A 174 -2.83 -22.42 -2.04
CA GLY A 174 -1.49 -22.90 -1.70
C GLY A 174 -0.40 -21.88 -2.04
N LEU A 175 -0.47 -21.28 -3.23
CA LEU A 175 0.43 -20.18 -3.62
C LEU A 175 0.30 -18.98 -2.70
N THR A 176 -0.93 -18.60 -2.32
CA THR A 176 -1.18 -17.53 -1.36
C THR A 176 -0.52 -17.82 -0.02
N GLY A 177 -0.68 -19.04 0.50
CA GLY A 177 -0.04 -19.46 1.75
C GLY A 177 1.49 -19.46 1.66
N ALA A 178 2.05 -19.96 0.57
CA ALA A 178 3.49 -19.99 0.35
C ALA A 178 4.11 -18.56 0.27
N LEU A 179 3.45 -17.65 -0.44
CA LEU A 179 3.87 -16.25 -0.53
C LEU A 179 3.76 -15.55 0.83
N LEU A 180 2.69 -15.82 1.59
CA LEU A 180 2.51 -15.27 2.93
C LEU A 180 3.61 -15.74 3.88
N VAL A 181 3.97 -17.03 3.84
CA VAL A 181 5.08 -17.57 4.65
C VAL A 181 6.42 -16.96 4.24
N LYS A 182 6.63 -16.77 2.94
CA LYS A 182 7.86 -16.15 2.41
C LYS A 182 8.01 -14.69 2.85
N ASP A 183 6.90 -13.92 2.95
CA ASP A 183 6.91 -12.53 3.39
C ASP A 183 7.22 -12.38 4.89
N ILE A 184 7.08 -13.44 5.68
CA ILE A 184 7.38 -13.40 7.10
C ILE A 184 8.90 -13.45 7.34
N ASN A 185 9.46 -12.45 8.02
CA ASN A 185 10.89 -12.38 8.37
C ASN A 185 11.40 -13.60 9.16
N ARG A 186 10.51 -14.33 9.81
CA ARG A 186 10.81 -15.52 10.62
C ARG A 186 9.87 -16.67 10.24
N PRO A 187 10.07 -17.30 9.07
CA PRO A 187 9.22 -18.40 8.61
C PRO A 187 9.25 -19.63 9.56
N ASP A 188 10.32 -19.81 10.32
CA ASP A 188 10.45 -20.80 11.38
C ASP A 188 9.37 -20.65 12.47
N ARG A 189 8.83 -19.43 12.64
CA ARG A 189 7.80 -19.12 13.63
C ARG A 189 6.38 -19.06 13.06
N PHE A 190 6.20 -19.36 11.79
CA PHE A 190 4.89 -19.30 11.16
C PHE A 190 3.83 -20.14 11.89
N LEU A 191 4.19 -21.34 12.34
CA LEU A 191 3.29 -22.21 13.08
C LEU A 191 2.80 -21.60 14.40
N TYR A 192 3.58 -20.69 15.02
CA TYR A 192 3.11 -19.99 16.22
C TYR A 192 1.92 -19.07 15.96
N VAL A 193 1.73 -18.60 14.73
CA VAL A 193 0.54 -17.83 14.33
C VAL A 193 -0.73 -18.64 14.57
N LEU A 194 -0.67 -19.95 14.30
CA LEU A 194 -1.79 -20.87 14.51
C LEU A 194 -1.80 -21.47 15.93
N LEU A 195 -0.63 -21.83 16.51
CA LEU A 195 -0.56 -22.52 17.79
C LEU A 195 -0.68 -21.59 19.02
N ARG A 196 -0.32 -20.28 18.86
CA ARG A 196 -0.40 -19.27 19.93
C ARG A 196 -1.05 -17.98 19.39
N PRO A 197 -2.35 -18.01 19.04
CA PRO A 197 -3.00 -16.94 18.31
C PRO A 197 -3.13 -15.65 19.12
N GLN A 198 -2.71 -14.55 18.53
CA GLN A 198 -2.99 -13.18 18.99
C GLN A 198 -4.23 -12.66 18.25
N TRP A 199 -5.41 -12.92 18.79
CA TRP A 199 -6.69 -12.61 18.13
C TRP A 199 -6.92 -11.15 17.80
N LYS A 200 -6.16 -10.21 18.37
CA LYS A 200 -6.19 -8.78 18.01
C LYS A 200 -5.52 -8.52 16.67
N SER A 201 -4.66 -9.40 16.19
CA SER A 201 -3.96 -9.27 14.91
C SER A 201 -4.80 -9.81 13.75
N TRP A 202 -4.99 -8.99 12.72
CA TRP A 202 -5.64 -9.43 11.49
C TRP A 202 -4.82 -10.43 10.70
N LEU A 203 -3.49 -10.47 10.87
CA LEU A 203 -2.66 -11.53 10.31
C LEU A 203 -3.07 -12.91 10.84
N VAL A 204 -3.27 -13.01 12.17
CA VAL A 204 -3.71 -14.25 12.82
C VAL A 204 -5.10 -14.64 12.36
N ARG A 205 -6.06 -13.70 12.40
CA ARG A 205 -7.42 -13.94 11.93
C ARG A 205 -7.43 -14.42 10.47
N GLY A 206 -6.62 -13.76 9.60
CA GLY A 206 -6.48 -14.14 8.20
C GLY A 206 -5.92 -15.55 8.03
N ALA A 207 -4.91 -15.94 8.81
CA ALA A 207 -4.35 -17.30 8.77
C ALA A 207 -5.42 -18.36 9.08
N TYR A 208 -6.26 -18.14 10.11
CA TYR A 208 -7.37 -19.03 10.41
C TYR A 208 -8.43 -19.06 9.31
N ILE A 209 -8.82 -17.89 8.78
CA ILE A 209 -9.79 -17.79 7.67
C ILE A 209 -9.31 -18.59 6.45
N ILE A 210 -8.04 -18.42 6.06
CA ILE A 210 -7.44 -19.13 4.91
C ILE A 210 -7.38 -20.64 5.19
N THR A 211 -6.98 -21.04 6.40
CA THR A 211 -6.89 -22.46 6.77
C THR A 211 -8.26 -23.15 6.74
N VAL A 212 -9.27 -22.51 7.34
CA VAL A 212 -10.65 -23.05 7.32
C VAL A 212 -11.20 -23.07 5.90
N PHE A 213 -10.98 -22.01 5.11
CA PHE A 213 -11.42 -21.98 3.72
C PHE A 213 -10.76 -23.09 2.91
N GLY A 214 -9.44 -23.27 3.01
CA GLY A 214 -8.72 -24.36 2.34
C GLY A 214 -9.26 -25.74 2.74
N GLY A 215 -9.59 -25.95 4.02
CA GLY A 215 -10.23 -27.17 4.52
C GLY A 215 -11.61 -27.39 3.90
N LEU A 216 -12.46 -26.38 3.84
CA LEU A 216 -13.79 -26.45 3.23
C LEU A 216 -13.72 -26.76 1.74
N VAL A 217 -12.80 -26.12 0.99
CA VAL A 217 -12.59 -26.39 -0.43
C VAL A 217 -12.08 -27.82 -0.65
N SER A 218 -11.18 -28.30 0.21
CA SER A 218 -10.68 -29.69 0.14
C SER A 218 -11.80 -30.70 0.40
N LEU A 219 -12.66 -30.42 1.40
CA LEU A 219 -13.84 -31.25 1.66
C LEU A 219 -14.83 -31.24 0.51
N LYS A 220 -15.06 -30.08 -0.12
CA LYS A 220 -15.93 -29.98 -1.31
C LYS A 220 -15.33 -30.68 -2.53
N LEU A 221 -14.00 -30.65 -2.69
CA LEU A 221 -13.32 -31.43 -3.73
C LEU A 221 -13.50 -32.94 -3.51
N LEU A 222 -13.37 -33.40 -2.26
CA LEU A 222 -13.59 -34.79 -1.89
C LEU A 222 -15.06 -35.19 -2.11
N ASP A 223 -16.00 -34.31 -1.74
CA ASP A 223 -17.42 -34.47 -1.99
C ASP A 223 -17.72 -34.64 -3.50
N ASN A 224 -17.16 -33.77 -4.34
CA ASN A 224 -17.31 -33.86 -5.79
C ASN A 224 -16.70 -35.15 -6.34
N TYR A 225 -15.52 -35.56 -5.87
CA TYR A 225 -14.86 -36.78 -6.33
C TYR A 225 -15.61 -38.05 -5.92
N LEU A 226 -16.12 -38.13 -4.68
CA LEU A 226 -16.83 -39.28 -4.13
C LEU A 226 -18.35 -39.25 -4.37
N GLN A 227 -18.88 -38.15 -4.94
CA GLN A 227 -20.31 -37.94 -5.19
C GLN A 227 -21.17 -38.09 -3.92
N LEU A 228 -20.72 -37.49 -2.79
CA LEU A 228 -21.40 -37.62 -1.49
C LEU A 228 -22.65 -36.74 -1.37
N GLY A 229 -22.77 -35.67 -2.18
CA GLY A 229 -23.92 -34.77 -2.17
C GLY A 229 -23.94 -33.77 -1.00
N PHE A 230 -22.79 -33.30 -0.54
CA PHE A 230 -22.67 -32.36 0.57
C PHE A 230 -22.83 -30.90 0.09
N ASP A 231 -23.99 -30.59 -0.50
CA ASP A 231 -24.28 -29.23 -1.02
C ASP A 231 -24.25 -28.16 0.06
N TRP A 232 -24.46 -28.52 1.31
CA TRP A 232 -24.37 -27.59 2.43
C TRP A 232 -22.97 -26.95 2.58
N LEU A 233 -21.91 -27.57 2.02
CA LEU A 233 -20.54 -27.03 2.07
C LEU A 233 -20.40 -25.70 1.29
N TRP A 234 -21.27 -25.40 0.34
CA TRP A 234 -21.26 -24.13 -0.37
C TRP A 234 -21.46 -22.95 0.55
N ILE A 235 -22.38 -23.04 1.54
CA ILE A 235 -22.70 -21.89 2.44
C ILE A 235 -21.51 -21.47 3.29
N PRO A 236 -20.90 -22.33 4.11
CA PRO A 236 -19.70 -21.95 4.86
C PRO A 236 -18.53 -21.60 3.92
N GLY A 237 -18.42 -22.27 2.78
CA GLY A 237 -17.41 -21.94 1.76
C GLY A 237 -17.54 -20.52 1.25
N ILE A 238 -18.74 -20.04 0.91
CA ILE A 238 -19.01 -18.64 0.51
C ILE A 238 -18.60 -17.67 1.60
N VAL A 239 -18.97 -17.95 2.85
CA VAL A 239 -18.63 -17.08 3.98
C VAL A 239 -17.12 -16.95 4.13
N PHE A 240 -16.41 -18.09 4.16
CA PHE A 240 -14.95 -18.07 4.32
C PHE A 240 -14.20 -17.57 3.08
N ALA A 241 -14.73 -17.78 1.88
CA ALA A 241 -14.20 -17.17 0.66
C ALA A 241 -14.34 -15.64 0.71
N GLY A 242 -15.50 -15.13 1.08
CA GLY A 242 -15.73 -13.70 1.26
C GLY A 242 -14.83 -13.08 2.32
N LEU A 243 -14.75 -13.69 3.51
CA LEU A 243 -13.82 -13.27 4.55
C LEU A 243 -12.36 -13.33 4.07
N GLY A 244 -11.99 -14.39 3.35
CA GLY A 244 -10.67 -14.56 2.74
C GLY A 244 -10.35 -13.46 1.72
N ALA A 245 -11.32 -13.07 0.92
CA ALA A 245 -11.14 -11.97 -0.03
C ALA A 245 -10.79 -10.65 0.68
N VAL A 246 -11.46 -10.33 1.79
CA VAL A 246 -11.44 -8.97 2.36
C VAL A 246 -10.51 -8.77 3.58
N TYR A 247 -10.07 -9.82 4.28
CA TYR A 247 -9.34 -9.66 5.56
C TYR A 247 -8.06 -8.82 5.45
N THR A 248 -7.39 -8.85 4.31
CA THR A 248 -6.15 -8.08 4.09
C THR A 248 -6.38 -6.57 4.09
N ALA A 249 -7.57 -6.08 3.76
CA ALA A 249 -7.90 -4.66 3.91
C ALA A 249 -7.78 -4.21 5.37
N PHE A 250 -8.24 -5.04 6.29
CA PHE A 250 -8.12 -4.79 7.74
C PHE A 250 -6.68 -4.99 8.23
N LEU A 251 -5.94 -5.95 7.66
CA LEU A 251 -4.52 -6.14 7.95
C LEU A 251 -3.71 -4.90 7.56
N PHE A 252 -3.90 -4.36 6.37
CA PHE A 252 -3.21 -3.16 5.90
C PHE A 252 -3.57 -1.92 6.72
N ASN A 253 -4.82 -1.81 7.18
CA ASN A 253 -5.23 -0.74 8.07
C ASN A 253 -4.49 -0.75 9.43
N GLN A 254 -4.05 -1.92 9.91
CA GLN A 254 -3.25 -2.03 11.13
C GLN A 254 -1.77 -1.70 10.93
N ALA A 255 -1.30 -1.58 9.70
CA ALA A 255 0.11 -1.36 9.40
C ALA A 255 0.49 0.13 9.48
N ARG A 256 1.81 0.37 9.58
CA ARG A 256 2.36 1.73 9.55
C ARG A 256 2.17 2.40 8.18
N ALA A 257 2.21 1.63 7.09
CA ALA A 257 2.03 2.10 5.72
C ALA A 257 0.55 2.11 5.31
N ARG A 258 -0.33 2.63 6.17
CA ARG A 258 -1.79 2.57 5.98
C ARG A 258 -2.40 3.76 5.21
N ASP A 259 -1.62 4.64 4.63
CA ASP A 259 -2.11 5.91 4.07
C ASP A 259 -3.26 5.74 3.07
N LEU A 260 -3.19 4.74 2.19
CA LEU A 260 -4.29 4.39 1.27
C LEU A 260 -5.30 3.41 1.88
N TRP A 261 -5.06 2.90 3.10
CA TRP A 261 -5.83 1.83 3.73
C TRP A 261 -6.56 2.29 5.01
N GLN A 262 -6.72 3.60 5.19
CA GLN A 262 -7.36 4.18 6.38
C GLN A 262 -8.86 3.87 6.45
N THR A 263 -9.50 3.62 5.31
CA THR A 263 -10.91 3.21 5.22
C THR A 263 -11.02 1.71 4.89
N PRO A 264 -10.94 0.81 5.90
CA PRO A 264 -10.84 -0.62 5.65
C PRO A 264 -12.07 -1.20 4.94
N ILE A 265 -13.26 -0.63 5.16
CA ILE A 265 -14.49 -1.08 4.50
C ILE A 265 -14.44 -0.82 2.99
N GLN A 266 -14.01 0.38 2.57
CA GLN A 266 -13.86 0.70 1.15
C GLN A 266 -12.83 -0.21 0.48
N SER A 267 -11.69 -0.43 1.15
CA SER A 267 -10.65 -1.32 0.68
C SER A 267 -11.12 -2.78 0.61
N ALA A 268 -11.95 -3.22 1.56
CA ALA A 268 -12.56 -4.55 1.55
C ALA A 268 -13.51 -4.74 0.36
N ILE A 269 -14.33 -3.73 0.06
CA ILE A 269 -15.20 -3.75 -1.13
C ILE A 269 -14.35 -3.84 -2.40
N HIS A 270 -13.27 -3.07 -2.49
CA HIS A 270 -12.37 -3.12 -3.64
C HIS A 270 -11.74 -4.50 -3.84
N MET A 271 -11.24 -5.12 -2.75
CA MET A 271 -10.69 -6.47 -2.79
C MET A 271 -11.75 -7.52 -3.18
N LEU A 272 -13.00 -7.34 -2.75
CA LEU A 272 -14.09 -8.23 -3.16
C LEU A 272 -14.39 -8.08 -4.66
N VAL A 273 -14.38 -6.86 -5.20
CA VAL A 273 -14.54 -6.62 -6.65
C VAL A 273 -13.42 -7.32 -7.42
N HIS A 274 -12.16 -7.22 -6.96
CA HIS A 274 -11.04 -7.94 -7.58
C HIS A 274 -11.22 -9.47 -7.52
N ALA A 275 -11.73 -10.00 -6.41
CA ALA A 275 -12.03 -11.43 -6.32
C ALA A 275 -13.13 -11.85 -7.31
N VAL A 276 -14.21 -11.09 -7.41
CA VAL A 276 -15.31 -11.35 -8.38
C VAL A 276 -14.78 -11.30 -9.82
N MET A 277 -13.99 -10.28 -10.16
CA MET A 277 -13.36 -10.18 -11.49
C MET A 277 -12.47 -11.40 -11.78
N ALA A 278 -11.57 -11.73 -10.85
CA ALA A 278 -10.64 -12.83 -11.01
C ALA A 278 -11.36 -14.20 -11.12
N GLY A 279 -12.36 -14.42 -10.27
CA GLY A 279 -13.19 -15.61 -10.32
C GLY A 279 -13.95 -15.76 -11.63
N SER A 280 -14.51 -14.67 -12.17
CA SER A 280 -15.19 -14.67 -13.46
C SER A 280 -14.26 -15.09 -14.61
N VAL A 281 -12.99 -14.64 -14.58
CA VAL A 281 -11.99 -15.04 -15.57
C VAL A 281 -11.72 -16.54 -15.52
N VAL A 282 -11.54 -17.09 -14.31
CA VAL A 282 -11.31 -18.54 -14.18
C VAL A 282 -12.52 -19.33 -14.64
N MET A 283 -13.74 -18.89 -14.28
CA MET A 283 -14.97 -19.56 -14.69
C MET A 283 -15.19 -19.58 -16.20
N MET A 284 -14.81 -18.51 -16.92
CA MET A 284 -14.83 -18.51 -18.39
C MET A 284 -13.96 -19.62 -19.00
N ILE A 285 -12.91 -20.05 -18.27
CA ILE A 285 -11.97 -21.08 -18.74
C ILE A 285 -12.45 -22.47 -18.36
N VAL A 286 -12.89 -22.66 -17.09
CA VAL A 286 -13.22 -24.00 -16.56
C VAL A 286 -14.65 -24.44 -16.85
N ALA A 287 -15.55 -23.49 -17.08
CA ALA A 287 -16.95 -23.73 -17.30
C ALA A 287 -17.45 -22.90 -18.51
N PRO A 288 -17.13 -23.32 -19.75
CA PRO A 288 -17.47 -22.56 -20.97
C PRO A 288 -18.96 -22.23 -21.10
N ASP A 289 -19.84 -23.07 -20.60
CA ASP A 289 -21.30 -22.84 -20.61
C ASP A 289 -21.71 -21.61 -19.79
N SER A 290 -20.92 -21.25 -18.76
CA SER A 290 -21.11 -20.05 -17.96
C SER A 290 -20.51 -18.79 -18.59
N SER A 291 -19.77 -18.91 -19.68
CA SER A 291 -18.87 -17.89 -20.21
C SER A 291 -19.57 -16.55 -20.45
N GLN A 292 -20.73 -16.54 -21.11
CA GLN A 292 -21.44 -15.28 -21.40
C GLN A 292 -21.88 -14.54 -20.12
N TRP A 293 -22.28 -15.28 -19.11
CA TRP A 293 -22.69 -14.72 -17.83
C TRP A 293 -21.49 -14.17 -17.08
N MET A 294 -20.39 -14.92 -17.08
CA MET A 294 -19.13 -14.50 -16.46
C MET A 294 -18.48 -13.30 -17.15
N VAL A 295 -18.61 -13.19 -18.47
CA VAL A 295 -18.22 -12.00 -19.24
C VAL A 295 -18.97 -10.75 -18.75
N ASN A 296 -20.28 -10.86 -18.52
CA ASN A 296 -21.08 -9.76 -18.02
C ASN A 296 -20.66 -9.36 -16.58
N ILE A 297 -20.40 -10.34 -15.72
CA ILE A 297 -19.92 -10.07 -14.36
C ILE A 297 -18.53 -9.42 -14.40
N LEU A 298 -17.62 -9.91 -15.25
CA LEU A 298 -16.31 -9.31 -15.44
C LEU A 298 -16.43 -7.86 -15.91
N PHE A 299 -17.28 -7.59 -16.91
CA PHE A 299 -17.50 -6.24 -17.43
C PHE A 299 -17.95 -5.28 -16.32
N TRP A 300 -19.01 -5.63 -15.57
CA TRP A 300 -19.50 -4.80 -14.49
C TRP A 300 -18.53 -4.73 -13.32
N GLY A 301 -17.76 -5.79 -13.07
CA GLY A 301 -16.66 -5.79 -12.09
C GLY A 301 -15.58 -4.78 -12.47
N ILE A 302 -15.18 -4.70 -13.74
CA ILE A 302 -14.22 -3.71 -14.23
C ILE A 302 -14.79 -2.29 -14.09
N VAL A 303 -16.06 -2.08 -14.42
CA VAL A 303 -16.71 -0.77 -14.24
C VAL A 303 -16.73 -0.36 -12.78
N ALA A 304 -17.09 -1.27 -11.88
CA ALA A 304 -17.07 -1.03 -10.44
C ALA A 304 -15.64 -0.70 -9.93
N ASN A 305 -14.65 -1.46 -10.40
CA ASN A 305 -13.24 -1.21 -10.11
C ASN A 305 -12.79 0.20 -10.53
N MET A 306 -13.15 0.62 -11.76
CA MET A 306 -12.85 1.96 -12.26
C MET A 306 -13.52 3.05 -11.42
N ILE A 307 -14.77 2.87 -11.00
CA ILE A 307 -15.48 3.82 -10.14
C ILE A 307 -14.76 3.95 -8.79
N ILE A 308 -14.34 2.83 -8.18
CA ILE A 308 -13.62 2.84 -6.90
C ILE A 308 -12.29 3.58 -7.04
N ILE A 309 -11.51 3.29 -8.08
CA ILE A 309 -10.22 3.96 -8.35
C ILE A 309 -10.43 5.44 -8.66
N ALA A 310 -11.43 5.80 -9.48
CA ALA A 310 -11.76 7.18 -9.77
C ALA A 310 -12.14 7.94 -8.51
N LYS A 311 -12.95 7.33 -7.63
CA LYS A 311 -13.28 7.90 -6.32
C LYS A 311 -12.02 8.15 -5.48
N GLU A 312 -11.09 7.18 -5.44
CA GLU A 312 -9.85 7.29 -4.68
C GLU A 312 -8.94 8.42 -5.20
N ILE A 313 -8.92 8.67 -6.50
CA ILE A 313 -8.08 9.72 -7.11
C ILE A 313 -8.72 11.10 -7.02
N LEU A 314 -10.04 11.19 -7.23
CA LEU A 314 -10.72 12.47 -7.47
C LEU A 314 -11.31 13.10 -6.20
N LEU A 315 -11.64 12.30 -5.18
CA LEU A 315 -12.26 12.84 -3.96
C LEU A 315 -11.20 13.40 -3.00
N PRO A 316 -11.59 14.40 -2.19
CA PRO A 316 -10.72 14.93 -1.14
C PRO A 316 -10.30 13.83 -0.15
N HIS A 317 -9.09 13.93 0.34
CA HIS A 317 -8.51 13.02 1.32
C HIS A 317 -8.36 13.67 2.68
N ASP A 318 -8.61 12.90 3.73
CA ASP A 318 -8.62 13.38 5.11
C ASP A 318 -7.21 13.72 5.62
N THR A 319 -6.16 13.14 5.01
CA THR A 319 -4.78 13.35 5.45
C THR A 319 -3.86 13.83 4.33
N PRO A 320 -2.89 14.70 4.65
CA PRO A 320 -1.87 15.13 3.68
C PRO A 320 -1.07 13.95 3.11
N ASP A 321 -0.84 12.92 3.92
CA ASP A 321 -0.09 11.74 3.53
C ASP A 321 -0.82 10.91 2.47
N THR A 322 -2.12 10.73 2.61
CA THR A 322 -2.95 10.09 1.57
C THR A 322 -2.89 10.88 0.26
N LYS A 323 -3.01 12.21 0.33
CA LYS A 323 -2.89 13.07 -0.86
C LYS A 323 -1.52 12.90 -1.53
N LYS A 324 -0.44 12.87 -0.74
CA LYS A 324 0.91 12.64 -1.24
C LYS A 324 1.07 11.26 -1.86
N ALA A 325 0.50 10.22 -1.23
CA ALA A 325 0.49 8.87 -1.78
C ALA A 325 -0.16 8.82 -3.16
N ILE A 326 -1.33 9.44 -3.33
CA ILE A 326 -2.03 9.50 -4.61
C ILE A 326 -1.24 10.29 -5.65
N GLU A 327 -0.61 11.39 -5.26
CA GLU A 327 0.25 12.15 -6.17
C GLU A 327 1.43 11.31 -6.67
N LEU A 328 2.09 10.56 -5.78
CA LEU A 328 3.17 9.64 -6.15
C LEU A 328 2.68 8.50 -7.04
N MET A 329 1.48 7.99 -6.78
CA MET A 329 0.86 6.94 -7.58
C MET A 329 0.50 7.42 -8.98
N THR A 330 -0.06 8.64 -9.12
CA THR A 330 -0.61 9.14 -10.39
C THR A 330 0.38 9.95 -11.22
N LYS A 331 1.36 10.62 -10.58
CA LYS A 331 2.32 11.54 -11.23
C LYS A 331 3.78 11.24 -10.90
N GLY A 332 4.05 10.45 -9.83
CA GLY A 332 5.40 10.16 -9.36
C GLY A 332 6.05 8.96 -10.06
N TYR A 333 7.05 8.36 -9.40
CA TYR A 333 7.86 7.25 -9.91
C TYR A 333 7.04 6.04 -10.36
N TYR A 334 5.95 5.73 -9.64
CA TYR A 334 5.09 4.58 -9.92
C TYR A 334 3.96 4.86 -10.91
N SER A 335 3.82 6.08 -11.41
CA SER A 335 2.71 6.48 -12.28
C SER A 335 2.59 5.64 -13.55
N LYS A 336 3.71 5.29 -14.17
CA LYS A 336 3.70 4.41 -15.36
C LYS A 336 3.13 3.03 -15.07
N TYR A 337 3.49 2.41 -13.94
CA TYR A 337 2.94 1.10 -13.56
C TYR A 337 1.45 1.21 -13.25
N PHE A 338 1.05 2.27 -12.57
CA PHE A 338 -0.34 2.55 -12.26
C PHE A 338 -1.18 2.71 -13.54
N TRP A 339 -0.77 3.60 -14.46
CA TRP A 339 -1.53 3.86 -15.67
C TRP A 339 -1.51 2.68 -16.64
N VAL A 340 -0.41 1.96 -16.76
CA VAL A 340 -0.36 0.69 -17.50
C VAL A 340 -1.33 -0.32 -16.88
N GLY A 341 -1.38 -0.41 -15.56
CA GLY A 341 -2.35 -1.26 -14.84
C GLY A 341 -3.80 -0.87 -15.17
N ILE A 342 -4.14 0.43 -15.21
CA ILE A 342 -5.48 0.91 -15.60
C ILE A 342 -5.79 0.58 -17.07
N VAL A 343 -4.86 0.84 -17.98
CA VAL A 343 -5.07 0.57 -19.41
C VAL A 343 -5.26 -0.94 -19.64
N MET A 344 -4.34 -1.76 -19.12
CA MET A 344 -4.41 -3.22 -19.30
C MET A 344 -5.53 -3.87 -18.50
N GLY A 345 -5.79 -3.37 -17.29
CA GLY A 345 -6.77 -3.98 -16.37
C GLY A 345 -8.21 -3.54 -16.60
N SER A 346 -8.41 -2.42 -17.29
CA SER A 346 -9.75 -1.85 -17.43
C SER A 346 -10.08 -1.42 -18.87
N LEU A 347 -9.32 -0.50 -19.44
CA LEU A 347 -9.69 0.11 -20.73
C LEU A 347 -9.64 -0.90 -21.88
N LEU A 348 -8.54 -1.66 -22.00
CA LEU A 348 -8.40 -2.68 -23.05
C LEU A 348 -9.40 -3.83 -22.86
N PRO A 349 -9.59 -4.41 -21.67
CA PRO A 349 -10.61 -5.42 -21.45
C PRO A 349 -12.02 -4.96 -21.84
N ILE A 350 -12.44 -3.76 -21.40
CA ILE A 350 -13.75 -3.21 -21.79
C ILE A 350 -13.87 -3.08 -23.30
N ALA A 351 -12.84 -2.55 -23.97
CA ALA A 351 -12.87 -2.41 -25.42
C ALA A 351 -12.99 -3.78 -26.11
N ILE A 352 -12.20 -4.77 -25.69
CA ILE A 352 -12.23 -6.13 -26.26
C ILE A 352 -13.59 -6.80 -26.04
N LEU A 353 -14.12 -6.75 -24.82
CA LEU A 353 -15.39 -7.37 -24.46
C LEU A 353 -16.57 -6.80 -25.27
N ASN A 354 -16.52 -5.51 -25.65
CA ASN A 354 -17.57 -4.87 -26.45
C ASN A 354 -17.40 -5.06 -27.96
N THR A 355 -16.16 -5.21 -28.45
CA THR A 355 -15.89 -5.22 -29.90
C THR A 355 -15.63 -6.63 -30.46
N VAL A 356 -14.98 -7.50 -29.66
CA VAL A 356 -14.55 -8.83 -30.12
C VAL A 356 -14.85 -9.88 -29.03
N PRO A 357 -16.11 -10.34 -28.90
CA PRO A 357 -16.52 -11.29 -27.85
C PRO A 357 -15.71 -12.60 -27.82
N GLY A 358 -15.18 -13.05 -28.95
CA GLY A 358 -14.33 -14.25 -29.04
C GLY A 358 -12.98 -14.14 -28.33
N LEU A 359 -12.57 -12.92 -27.90
CA LEU A 359 -11.33 -12.66 -27.16
C LEU A 359 -11.59 -12.43 -25.66
N SER A 360 -12.72 -12.83 -25.13
CA SER A 360 -13.10 -12.62 -23.71
C SER A 360 -12.08 -13.17 -22.71
N ILE A 361 -11.48 -14.33 -22.99
CA ILE A 361 -10.42 -14.93 -22.15
C ILE A 361 -9.16 -14.05 -22.15
N ILE A 362 -8.79 -13.47 -23.30
CA ILE A 362 -7.66 -12.55 -23.40
C ILE A 362 -7.95 -11.28 -22.61
N ALA A 363 -9.15 -10.72 -22.74
CA ALA A 363 -9.60 -9.58 -21.94
C ALA A 363 -9.52 -9.88 -20.43
N GLY A 364 -9.95 -11.09 -20.03
CA GLY A 364 -9.83 -11.57 -18.67
C GLY A 364 -8.37 -11.65 -18.20
N GLY A 365 -7.47 -12.21 -18.99
CA GLY A 365 -6.04 -12.27 -18.70
C GLY A 365 -5.42 -10.88 -18.51
N LEU A 366 -5.78 -9.92 -19.39
CA LEU A 366 -5.36 -8.51 -19.25
C LEU A 366 -5.91 -7.88 -17.96
N ALA A 367 -7.17 -8.16 -17.62
CA ALA A 367 -7.76 -7.69 -16.37
C ALA A 367 -6.99 -8.22 -15.14
N LEU A 368 -6.60 -9.49 -15.12
CA LEU A 368 -5.78 -10.06 -14.04
C LEU A 368 -4.41 -9.39 -13.92
N VAL A 369 -3.73 -9.12 -15.04
CA VAL A 369 -2.46 -8.38 -15.04
C VAL A 369 -2.65 -6.98 -14.50
N GLY A 370 -3.72 -6.29 -14.90
CA GLY A 370 -4.03 -4.95 -14.42
C GLY A 370 -4.31 -4.91 -12.92
N ILE A 371 -5.05 -5.88 -12.38
CA ILE A 371 -5.28 -6.02 -10.93
C ILE A 371 -3.93 -6.14 -10.20
N TYR A 372 -3.02 -6.99 -10.69
CA TYR A 372 -1.71 -7.13 -10.07
C TYR A 372 -0.91 -5.82 -10.07
N LEU A 373 -0.84 -5.13 -11.21
CA LEU A 373 -0.09 -3.88 -11.34
C LEU A 373 -0.65 -2.76 -10.46
N THR A 374 -1.96 -2.61 -10.41
CA THR A 374 -2.60 -1.59 -9.56
C THR A 374 -2.44 -1.91 -8.09
N GLU A 375 -2.60 -3.17 -7.67
CA GLU A 375 -2.34 -3.59 -6.28
C GLU A 375 -0.87 -3.44 -5.90
N PHE A 376 0.06 -3.76 -6.80
CA PHE A 376 1.49 -3.53 -6.56
C PHE A 376 1.77 -2.06 -6.22
N VAL A 377 1.24 -1.14 -7.00
CA VAL A 377 1.43 0.30 -6.77
C VAL A 377 0.75 0.75 -5.47
N ARG A 378 -0.49 0.31 -5.21
CA ARG A 378 -1.26 0.68 -4.02
C ARG A 378 -0.62 0.19 -2.72
N ILE A 379 0.06 -0.95 -2.76
CA ILE A 379 0.78 -1.49 -1.60
C ILE A 379 2.14 -0.81 -1.45
N ARG A 380 2.81 -0.49 -2.56
CA ARG A 380 4.16 0.04 -2.54
C ARG A 380 4.24 1.52 -2.18
N VAL A 381 3.38 2.34 -2.76
CA VAL A 381 3.42 3.81 -2.61
C VAL A 381 3.29 4.29 -1.17
N PRO A 382 2.37 3.78 -0.33
CA PRO A 382 2.28 4.24 1.07
C PRO A 382 3.54 4.00 1.89
N GLN A 383 4.39 3.06 1.48
CA GLN A 383 5.65 2.77 2.16
C GLN A 383 6.71 3.83 1.88
N MET A 384 6.54 4.59 0.79
CA MET A 384 7.45 5.68 0.40
C MET A 384 7.22 6.96 1.20
N ILE A 385 6.08 7.09 1.87
CA ILE A 385 5.75 8.26 2.66
C ILE A 385 6.31 8.07 4.07
N PRO A 386 7.12 9.00 4.58
CA PRO A 386 7.64 8.89 5.94
C PRO A 386 6.51 8.93 6.98
N LEU A 387 6.78 8.42 8.16
CA LEU A 387 5.89 8.59 9.30
C LEU A 387 5.88 10.06 9.68
N SER A 388 4.73 10.65 9.73
CA SER A 388 4.52 12.05 10.16
C SER A 388 4.04 12.09 11.60
#